data_4f160a3b043a9ca6c3212e5b8e28097b
#
_entry.id   4f160a3b043a9ca6c3212e5b8e28097b
#
_cell.length_a   1.000
_cell.length_b   1.000
_cell.length_c   1.000
_cell.angle_alpha   90.00
_cell.angle_beta   90.00
_cell.angle_gamma   90.00
#
_symmetry.space_group_name_H-M   'P 1'
#
loop_
_entity.id
_entity.type
_entity.pdbx_description
1 polymer ?
#
loop_
_entity_poly.entity_id
_entity_poly.type
_entity_poly.pdbx_seq_one_letter_code
_entity_poly.pdbx_strand_id
1 'polypeptide(L)'
;TINIAEELTGEIVNDALYNRDRYLEQQYNVVMQNTINETRDASVFQKGVLAGDTNFHVAFGDVGSYGAYIVLKGCCYPMNFVENVQLDRPYWNQAANKAMTIGTSVYYPTGAITPRFYGSVYVIMFNKDLAEDLGIENLYNAVQSGTWTIDKMFHLAQGALVDLNGDGKYD
;
A
#
# COMPACT_ATOMS: atom_id res chain seq x y z
N THR A 1 10.40 3.44 0.03
CA THR A 1 9.19 3.69 0.83
C THR A 1 9.60 4.00 2.24
N ILE A 2 9.40 5.21 2.62
CA ILE A 2 9.95 5.74 3.86
C ILE A 2 8.86 5.59 4.92
N ASN A 3 9.09 4.72 5.90
CA ASN A 3 8.32 4.68 7.14
C ASN A 3 9.04 5.41 8.28
N ILE A 4 10.33 5.65 8.12
CA ILE A 4 11.20 6.37 9.05
C ILE A 4 12.00 7.40 8.25
N ALA A 5 12.06 8.63 8.73
CA ALA A 5 12.87 9.71 8.14
C ALA A 5 14.10 9.97 9.00
N GLU A 6 15.27 10.06 8.38
CA GLU A 6 16.55 10.23 9.09
C GLU A 6 16.86 11.69 9.38
N GLU A 7 16.39 12.62 8.51
CA GLU A 7 16.64 14.06 8.63
C GLU A 7 15.46 14.90 8.13
N LEU A 8 15.45 16.17 8.48
CA LEU A 8 14.53 17.16 7.92
C LEU A 8 15.00 17.57 6.52
N THR A 9 14.10 17.51 5.55
CA THR A 9 14.41 17.86 4.14
C THR A 9 13.64 19.06 3.63
N GLY A 10 12.66 19.56 4.39
CA GLY A 10 11.69 20.57 3.95
C GLY A 10 10.50 19.99 3.18
N GLU A 11 10.49 18.68 2.93
CA GLU A 11 9.35 17.99 2.32
C GLU A 11 8.34 17.61 3.40
N ILE A 12 7.07 17.96 3.19
CA ILE A 12 6.02 17.92 4.22
C ILE A 12 5.87 16.53 4.84
N VAL A 13 5.84 15.48 4.02
CA VAL A 13 5.62 14.09 4.51
C VAL A 13 6.87 13.59 5.22
N ASN A 14 8.05 13.84 4.66
CA ASN A 14 9.31 13.48 5.29
C ASN A 14 9.45 14.12 6.68
N ASP A 15 9.22 15.42 6.76
CA ASP A 15 9.38 16.16 8.01
C ASP A 15 8.34 15.77 9.06
N ALA A 16 7.12 15.43 8.63
CA ALA A 16 6.10 14.87 9.53
C ALA A 16 6.52 13.50 10.09
N LEU A 17 7.11 12.63 9.26
CA LEU A 17 7.64 11.34 9.69
C LEU A 17 8.81 11.52 10.67
N TYR A 18 9.77 12.40 10.34
CA TYR A 18 10.89 12.72 11.22
C TYR A 18 10.42 13.17 12.60
N ASN A 19 9.52 14.15 12.64
CA ASN A 19 9.00 14.69 13.90
C ASN A 19 8.22 13.63 14.70
N ARG A 20 7.42 12.79 14.04
CA ARG A 20 6.74 11.65 14.68
C ARG A 20 7.76 10.71 15.34
N ASP A 21 8.81 10.35 14.60
CA ASP A 21 9.80 9.39 15.07
C ASP A 21 10.57 9.94 16.27
N ARG A 22 11.00 11.21 16.21
CA ARG A 22 11.67 11.88 17.35
C ARG A 22 10.75 11.94 18.57
N TYR A 23 9.46 12.24 18.38
CA TYR A 23 8.50 12.23 19.48
C TYR A 23 8.37 10.83 20.12
N LEU A 24 8.25 9.78 19.32
CA LEU A 24 8.13 8.41 19.82
C LEU A 24 9.40 7.95 20.55
N GLU A 25 10.57 8.27 20.04
CA GLU A 25 11.84 7.94 20.67
C GLU A 25 11.97 8.60 22.05
N GLN A 26 11.59 9.86 22.16
CA GLN A 26 11.60 10.59 23.43
C GLN A 26 10.55 10.04 24.41
N GLN A 27 9.33 9.79 23.91
CA GLN A 27 8.21 9.35 24.74
C GLN A 27 8.44 7.96 25.34
N TYR A 28 9.03 7.05 24.57
CA TYR A 28 9.19 5.65 24.94
C TYR A 28 10.63 5.23 25.24
N ASN A 29 11.58 6.15 25.16
CA ASN A 29 13.01 5.90 25.35
C ASN A 29 13.51 4.75 24.47
N VAL A 30 13.19 4.80 23.19
CA VAL A 30 13.59 3.83 22.17
C VAL A 30 14.40 4.54 21.07
N VAL A 31 15.12 3.79 20.26
CA VAL A 31 15.75 4.29 19.04
C VAL A 31 15.11 3.59 17.85
N MET A 32 14.58 4.37 16.91
CA MET A 32 13.97 3.85 15.70
C MET A 32 14.99 3.79 14.58
N GLN A 33 15.23 2.58 14.07
CA GLN A 33 16.15 2.33 12.97
C GLN A 33 15.41 1.68 11.80
N ASN A 34 15.78 2.05 10.59
CA ASN A 34 15.22 1.49 9.38
C ASN A 34 16.28 0.71 8.60
N THR A 35 15.97 -0.54 8.29
CA THR A 35 16.78 -1.36 7.38
C THR A 35 15.99 -1.62 6.11
N ILE A 36 16.46 -1.14 4.98
CA ILE A 36 15.80 -1.32 3.68
C ILE A 36 16.30 -2.60 3.04
N ASN A 37 15.37 -3.50 2.71
CA ASN A 37 15.65 -4.63 1.84
C ASN A 37 15.46 -4.23 0.38
N GLU A 38 16.53 -3.81 -0.27
CA GLU A 38 16.51 -3.33 -1.66
C GLU A 38 16.16 -4.44 -2.67
N THR A 39 16.52 -5.67 -2.36
CA THR A 39 16.27 -6.81 -3.26
C THR A 39 14.82 -7.26 -3.29
N ARG A 40 14.00 -6.82 -2.33
CA ARG A 40 12.63 -7.30 -2.10
C ARG A 40 12.53 -8.82 -1.94
N ASP A 41 13.63 -9.49 -1.63
CA ASP A 41 13.65 -10.92 -1.38
C ASP A 41 13.24 -11.23 0.07
N ALA A 42 12.05 -11.79 0.24
CA ALA A 42 11.53 -12.17 1.53
C ALA A 42 12.37 -13.26 2.24
N SER A 43 13.20 -14.01 1.50
CA SER A 43 14.07 -15.02 2.07
C SER A 43 15.16 -14.43 3.01
N VAL A 44 15.53 -13.17 2.80
CA VAL A 44 16.47 -12.45 3.69
C VAL A 44 15.88 -12.35 5.10
N PHE A 45 14.60 -11.94 5.19
CA PHE A 45 13.89 -11.88 6.46
C PHE A 45 13.76 -13.26 7.11
N GLN A 46 13.38 -14.28 6.33
CA GLN A 46 13.27 -15.65 6.83
C GLN A 46 14.60 -16.15 7.41
N LYS A 47 15.71 -15.94 6.69
CA LYS A 47 17.04 -16.36 7.15
C LYS A 47 17.43 -15.70 8.47
N GLY A 48 17.15 -14.39 8.61
CA GLY A 48 17.38 -13.66 9.86
C GLY A 48 16.60 -14.25 11.03
N VAL A 49 15.29 -14.48 10.84
CA VAL A 49 14.43 -15.08 11.88
C VAL A 49 14.94 -16.46 12.30
N LEU A 50 15.27 -17.33 11.34
CA LEU A 50 15.78 -18.67 11.61
C LEU A 50 17.17 -18.68 12.26
N ALA A 51 17.97 -17.67 12.00
CA ALA A 51 19.27 -17.48 12.64
C ALA A 51 19.15 -16.88 14.05
N GLY A 52 17.94 -16.49 14.49
CA GLY A 52 17.75 -15.81 15.78
C GLY A 52 18.22 -14.35 15.76
N ASP A 53 18.23 -13.72 14.59
CA ASP A 53 18.61 -12.33 14.43
C ASP A 53 17.60 -11.41 15.13
N THR A 54 18.10 -10.56 16.00
CA THR A 54 17.32 -9.59 16.79
C THR A 54 17.48 -8.14 16.31
N ASN A 55 18.11 -7.93 15.15
CA ASN A 55 18.35 -6.59 14.62
C ASN A 55 17.08 -5.93 14.04
N PHE A 56 16.00 -6.66 13.90
CA PHE A 56 14.71 -6.11 13.48
C PHE A 56 13.56 -6.67 14.32
N HIS A 57 12.57 -5.83 14.58
CA HIS A 57 11.42 -6.18 15.42
C HIS A 57 10.10 -6.16 14.61
N VAL A 58 10.02 -5.32 13.58
CA VAL A 58 8.85 -5.16 12.73
C VAL A 58 9.29 -5.13 11.27
N ALA A 59 8.56 -5.81 10.39
CA ALA A 59 8.76 -5.74 8.95
C ALA A 59 7.55 -5.10 8.27
N PHE A 60 7.82 -4.19 7.34
CA PHE A 60 6.83 -3.60 6.45
C PHE A 60 7.05 -4.09 5.03
N GLY A 61 6.02 -4.66 4.41
CA GLY A 61 6.12 -5.19 3.06
C GLY A 61 4.76 -5.29 2.39
N ASP A 62 4.76 -5.61 1.11
CA ASP A 62 3.51 -5.91 0.42
C ASP A 62 3.07 -7.35 0.69
N VAL A 63 1.76 -7.58 0.63
CA VAL A 63 1.15 -8.87 0.96
C VAL A 63 1.53 -9.94 -0.07
N GLY A 64 1.64 -9.56 -1.35
CA GLY A 64 1.87 -10.52 -2.44
C GLY A 64 3.26 -11.15 -2.39
N SER A 65 4.31 -10.33 -2.26
CA SER A 65 5.68 -10.84 -2.29
C SER A 65 6.24 -11.16 -0.90
N TYR A 66 5.82 -10.45 0.12
CA TYR A 66 6.37 -10.60 1.46
C TYR A 66 5.43 -11.34 2.43
N GLY A 67 4.18 -10.86 2.53
CA GLY A 67 3.28 -11.30 3.58
C GLY A 67 3.01 -12.79 3.51
N ALA A 68 2.54 -13.30 2.38
CA ALA A 68 2.22 -14.69 2.21
C ALA A 68 3.44 -15.61 2.45
N TYR A 69 4.60 -15.24 1.89
CA TYR A 69 5.80 -16.04 2.00
C TYR A 69 6.28 -16.18 3.46
N ILE A 70 6.44 -15.08 4.18
CA ILE A 70 6.99 -15.11 5.54
C ILE A 70 6.00 -15.70 6.55
N VAL A 71 4.70 -15.50 6.34
CA VAL A 71 3.65 -16.10 7.19
C VAL A 71 3.60 -17.62 7.01
N LEU A 72 3.61 -18.11 5.77
CA LEU A 72 3.61 -19.56 5.47
C LEU A 72 4.87 -20.27 5.98
N LYS A 73 5.97 -19.55 6.17
CA LYS A 73 7.20 -20.09 6.77
C LYS A 73 7.26 -19.95 8.29
N GLY A 74 6.20 -19.47 8.94
CA GLY A 74 6.14 -19.33 10.39
C GLY A 74 7.07 -18.26 10.96
N CYS A 75 7.46 -17.27 10.15
CA CYS A 75 8.42 -16.23 10.55
C CYS A 75 7.76 -15.00 11.18
N CYS A 76 6.44 -15.00 11.35
CA CYS A 76 5.70 -13.87 11.90
C CYS A 76 4.87 -14.26 13.10
N TYR A 77 4.81 -13.35 14.06
CA TYR A 77 3.89 -13.45 15.19
C TYR A 77 2.56 -12.76 14.84
N PRO A 78 1.39 -13.32 15.18
CA PRO A 78 0.11 -12.68 14.86
C PRO A 78 -0.06 -11.38 15.64
N MET A 79 -0.38 -10.30 14.94
CA MET A 79 -0.47 -8.95 15.51
C MET A 79 -1.63 -8.77 16.50
N ASN A 80 -2.69 -9.57 16.36
CA ASN A 80 -3.81 -9.54 17.32
C ASN A 80 -3.47 -10.16 18.70
N PHE A 81 -2.31 -10.79 18.86
CA PHE A 81 -1.81 -11.26 20.13
C PHE A 81 -0.66 -10.41 20.67
N VAL A 82 -0.27 -9.33 19.96
CA VAL A 82 0.70 -8.35 20.46
C VAL A 82 -0.02 -7.41 21.41
N GLU A 83 0.47 -7.32 22.63
CA GLU A 83 -0.06 -6.42 23.65
C GLU A 83 -0.11 -4.98 23.13
N ASN A 84 -1.18 -4.27 23.43
CA ASN A 84 -1.45 -2.89 23.03
C ASN A 84 -1.69 -2.64 21.53
N VAL A 85 -1.66 -3.67 20.66
CA VAL A 85 -2.10 -3.53 19.27
C VAL A 85 -3.62 -3.70 19.20
N GLN A 86 -4.32 -2.58 19.04
CA GLN A 86 -5.78 -2.51 18.98
C GLN A 86 -6.25 -2.51 17.52
N LEU A 87 -6.46 -3.70 16.94
CA LEU A 87 -6.81 -3.86 15.53
C LEU A 87 -8.24 -3.42 15.17
N ASP A 88 -9.08 -3.12 16.15
CA ASP A 88 -10.43 -2.56 16.03
C ASP A 88 -10.45 -1.05 15.78
N ARG A 89 -9.31 -0.37 15.92
CA ARG A 89 -9.23 1.08 15.74
C ARG A 89 -9.46 1.49 14.28
N PRO A 90 -10.06 2.68 14.04
CA PRO A 90 -10.47 3.12 12.70
C PRO A 90 -9.33 3.39 11.71
N TYR A 91 -8.09 3.55 12.19
CA TYR A 91 -6.93 3.68 11.32
C TYR A 91 -6.47 2.35 10.69
N TRP A 92 -7.00 1.21 11.18
CA TRP A 92 -6.82 -0.06 10.50
C TRP A 92 -7.90 -0.29 9.44
N ASN A 93 -7.53 -0.87 8.31
CA ASN A 93 -8.49 -1.28 7.28
C ASN A 93 -9.22 -2.55 7.70
N GLN A 94 -10.40 -2.42 8.30
CA GLN A 94 -11.16 -3.53 8.86
C GLN A 94 -11.54 -4.59 7.82
N ALA A 95 -11.92 -4.15 6.60
CA ALA A 95 -12.31 -5.07 5.53
C ALA A 95 -11.12 -5.89 5.04
N ALA A 96 -9.97 -5.26 4.81
CA ALA A 96 -8.76 -5.93 4.38
C ALA A 96 -8.23 -6.88 5.48
N ASN A 97 -8.18 -6.44 6.73
CA ASN A 97 -7.71 -7.26 7.84
C ASN A 97 -8.58 -8.50 8.03
N LYS A 98 -9.91 -8.35 7.91
CA LYS A 98 -10.85 -9.47 7.96
C LYS A 98 -10.62 -10.45 6.80
N ALA A 99 -10.42 -9.95 5.59
CA ALA A 99 -10.18 -10.78 4.40
C ALA A 99 -8.85 -11.55 4.46
N MET A 100 -7.84 -10.99 5.14
CA MET A 100 -6.50 -11.57 5.28
C MET A 100 -6.30 -12.36 6.59
N THR A 101 -7.33 -12.55 7.38
CA THR A 101 -7.26 -13.34 8.62
C THR A 101 -7.13 -14.83 8.30
N ILE A 102 -6.18 -15.51 8.90
CA ILE A 102 -5.95 -16.95 8.78
C ILE A 102 -6.39 -17.63 10.08
N GLY A 103 -7.51 -18.34 10.03
CA GLY A 103 -8.15 -18.84 11.24
C GLY A 103 -8.59 -17.71 12.17
N THR A 104 -7.92 -17.54 13.30
CA THR A 104 -8.14 -16.44 14.25
C THR A 104 -6.96 -15.45 14.28
N SER A 105 -5.97 -15.60 13.39
CA SER A 105 -4.70 -14.89 13.44
C SER A 105 -4.58 -13.83 12.34
N VAL A 106 -4.21 -12.62 12.72
CA VAL A 106 -3.95 -11.50 11.82
C VAL A 106 -2.45 -11.22 11.80
N TYR A 107 -1.76 -11.63 10.75
CA TYR A 107 -0.30 -11.54 10.66
C TYR A 107 0.20 -10.24 10.03
N TYR A 108 -0.53 -9.68 9.08
CA TYR A 108 -0.14 -8.47 8.33
C TYR A 108 -1.30 -7.49 8.20
N PRO A 109 -1.69 -6.88 9.32
CA PRO A 109 -2.73 -5.87 9.27
C PRO A 109 -2.29 -4.68 8.42
N THR A 110 -3.22 -4.09 7.70
CA THR A 110 -2.99 -2.92 6.86
C THR A 110 -3.89 -1.75 7.28
N GLY A 111 -3.45 -0.55 6.99
CA GLY A 111 -4.19 0.65 7.33
C GLY A 111 -3.33 1.92 7.29
N ALA A 112 -3.85 2.99 7.86
CA ALA A 112 -3.24 4.31 7.87
C ALA A 112 -2.01 4.47 8.80
N ILE A 113 -1.46 3.37 9.32
CA ILE A 113 -0.24 3.38 10.14
C ILE A 113 1.03 3.66 9.31
N THR A 114 0.93 3.57 8.02
CA THR A 114 2.03 3.82 7.08
C THR A 114 1.58 4.77 5.98
N PRO A 115 2.39 5.77 5.59
CA PRO A 115 2.08 6.67 4.47
C PRO A 115 1.85 5.93 3.15
N ARG A 116 2.47 4.77 2.97
CA ARG A 116 2.31 3.94 1.79
C ARG A 116 0.86 3.52 1.55
N PHE A 117 0.06 3.39 2.59
CA PHE A 117 -1.36 3.08 2.46
C PHE A 117 -2.09 4.07 1.56
N TYR A 118 -1.76 5.35 1.67
CA TYR A 118 -2.33 6.42 0.83
C TYR A 118 -1.62 6.61 -0.51
N GLY A 119 -0.31 6.32 -0.56
CA GLY A 119 0.50 6.49 -1.76
C GLY A 119 0.45 5.32 -2.75
N SER A 120 -0.27 4.25 -2.46
CA SER A 120 -0.36 3.04 -3.30
C SER A 120 -1.80 2.76 -3.74
N VAL A 121 -2.56 3.80 -4.03
CA VAL A 121 -3.94 3.68 -4.51
C VAL A 121 -3.94 3.42 -6.02
N TYR A 122 -4.63 2.36 -6.45
CA TYR A 122 -4.85 2.11 -7.87
C TYR A 122 -5.93 3.05 -8.39
N VAL A 123 -5.64 3.71 -9.50
CA VAL A 123 -6.57 4.66 -10.15
C VAL A 123 -6.65 4.37 -11.64
N ILE A 124 -7.79 4.73 -12.23
CA ILE A 124 -7.96 4.77 -13.68
C ILE A 124 -7.86 6.23 -14.09
N MET A 125 -6.86 6.53 -14.91
CA MET A 125 -6.69 7.87 -15.50
C MET A 125 -7.27 7.89 -16.90
N PHE A 126 -7.86 9.02 -17.29
CA PHE A 126 -8.34 9.24 -18.64
C PHE A 126 -8.06 10.67 -19.10
N ASN A 127 -7.89 10.85 -20.40
CA ASN A 127 -7.74 12.16 -21.02
C ASN A 127 -9.12 12.81 -21.11
N LYS A 128 -9.30 13.95 -20.44
CA LYS A 128 -10.59 14.65 -20.38
C LYS A 128 -10.96 15.29 -21.71
N ASP A 129 -9.99 15.87 -22.40
CA ASP A 129 -10.20 16.56 -23.66
C ASP A 129 -10.61 15.54 -24.74
N LEU A 130 -9.90 14.40 -24.81
CA LEU A 130 -10.28 13.30 -25.70
C LEU A 130 -11.67 12.74 -25.38
N ALA A 131 -12.02 12.62 -24.11
CA ALA A 131 -13.35 12.15 -23.72
C ALA A 131 -14.46 13.13 -24.19
N GLU A 132 -14.20 14.44 -24.09
CA GLU A 132 -15.10 15.48 -24.57
C GLU A 132 -15.24 15.44 -26.11
N ASP A 133 -14.14 15.36 -26.84
CA ASP A 133 -14.09 15.28 -28.30
C ASP A 133 -14.84 14.06 -28.84
N LEU A 134 -14.78 12.94 -28.11
CA LEU A 134 -15.49 11.71 -28.46
C LEU A 134 -16.96 11.68 -27.97
N GLY A 135 -17.44 12.74 -27.33
CA GLY A 135 -18.80 12.81 -26.78
C GLY A 135 -19.04 11.79 -25.65
N ILE A 136 -17.99 11.36 -24.97
CA ILE A 136 -18.09 10.45 -23.82
C ILE A 136 -18.72 11.22 -22.65
N GLU A 137 -19.72 10.61 -22.02
CA GLU A 137 -20.37 11.18 -20.84
C GLU A 137 -19.38 11.43 -19.70
N ASN A 138 -19.75 12.29 -18.76
CA ASN A 138 -18.94 12.56 -17.58
C ASN A 138 -18.73 11.28 -16.74
N LEU A 139 -17.52 10.74 -16.79
CA LEU A 139 -17.17 9.47 -16.13
C LEU A 139 -17.29 9.54 -14.61
N TYR A 140 -17.12 10.72 -14.00
CA TYR A 140 -17.35 10.90 -12.57
C TYR A 140 -18.80 10.64 -12.18
N ASN A 141 -19.75 11.06 -13.03
CA ASN A 141 -21.17 10.78 -12.82
C ASN A 141 -21.45 9.28 -12.90
N ALA A 142 -20.83 8.58 -13.84
CA ALA A 142 -20.98 7.13 -13.96
C ALA A 142 -20.49 6.38 -12.70
N VAL A 143 -19.40 6.84 -12.10
CA VAL A 143 -18.89 6.29 -10.83
C VAL A 143 -19.84 6.61 -9.68
N GLN A 144 -20.27 7.86 -9.54
CA GLN A 144 -21.14 8.30 -8.45
C GLN A 144 -22.52 7.64 -8.49
N SER A 145 -23.06 7.40 -9.69
CA SER A 145 -24.36 6.73 -9.89
C SER A 145 -24.28 5.20 -9.79
N GLY A 146 -23.08 4.63 -9.61
CA GLY A 146 -22.87 3.19 -9.55
C GLY A 146 -23.03 2.47 -10.90
N THR A 147 -23.01 3.21 -12.02
CA THR A 147 -23.11 2.65 -13.39
C THR A 147 -21.75 2.37 -14.03
N TRP A 148 -20.66 2.68 -13.33
CA TRP A 148 -19.31 2.34 -13.77
C TRP A 148 -19.05 0.85 -13.58
N THR A 149 -18.81 0.15 -14.70
CA THR A 149 -18.51 -1.29 -14.74
C THR A 149 -17.28 -1.54 -15.61
N ILE A 150 -16.69 -2.72 -15.51
CA ILE A 150 -15.60 -3.15 -16.38
C ILE A 150 -16.05 -3.17 -17.84
N ASP A 151 -17.24 -3.68 -18.13
CA ASP A 151 -17.79 -3.73 -19.49
C ASP A 151 -17.96 -2.32 -20.07
N LYS A 152 -18.45 -1.37 -19.26
CA LYS A 152 -18.55 0.04 -19.66
C LYS A 152 -17.17 0.63 -19.96
N MET A 153 -16.17 0.36 -19.12
CA MET A 153 -14.79 0.79 -19.34
C MET A 153 -14.25 0.27 -20.68
N PHE A 154 -14.41 -1.02 -20.96
CA PHE A 154 -13.98 -1.61 -22.24
C PHE A 154 -14.72 -1.02 -23.43
N HIS A 155 -16.04 -0.83 -23.33
CA HIS A 155 -16.82 -0.23 -24.41
C HIS A 155 -16.36 1.19 -24.75
N LEU A 156 -16.10 2.01 -23.74
CA LEU A 156 -15.59 3.37 -23.91
C LEU A 156 -14.16 3.37 -24.47
N ALA A 157 -13.29 2.48 -24.00
CA ALA A 157 -11.93 2.35 -24.50
C ALA A 157 -11.89 1.93 -25.98
N GLN A 158 -12.78 1.05 -26.42
CA GLN A 158 -12.89 0.68 -27.85
C GLN A 158 -13.29 1.88 -28.72
N GLY A 159 -14.17 2.75 -28.22
CA GLY A 159 -14.56 3.98 -28.94
C GLY A 159 -13.45 5.03 -29.03
N ALA A 160 -12.43 4.92 -28.16
CA ALA A 160 -11.29 5.83 -28.13
C ALA A 160 -10.09 5.35 -28.96
N LEU A 161 -10.18 4.18 -29.60
CA LEU A 161 -9.14 3.68 -30.52
C LEU A 161 -9.25 4.43 -31.84
N VAL A 162 -8.43 5.45 -32.02
CA VAL A 162 -8.41 6.32 -33.21
C VAL A 162 -7.02 6.32 -33.81
N ASP A 163 -6.93 6.20 -35.12
CA ASP A 163 -5.70 6.46 -35.88
C ASP A 163 -5.72 7.95 -36.26
N LEU A 164 -5.01 8.77 -35.50
CA LEU A 164 -5.01 10.22 -35.67
C LEU A 164 -4.15 10.69 -36.84
N ASN A 165 -3.16 9.90 -37.23
CA ASN A 165 -2.18 10.27 -38.25
C ASN A 165 -2.40 9.53 -39.57
N GLY A 166 -3.28 8.52 -39.65
CA GLY A 166 -3.62 7.76 -40.84
C GLY A 166 -2.58 6.72 -41.25
N ASP A 167 -1.75 6.26 -40.31
CA ASP A 167 -0.70 5.26 -40.60
C ASP A 167 -1.18 3.80 -40.46
N GLY A 168 -2.43 3.60 -40.12
CA GLY A 168 -3.05 2.30 -39.94
C GLY A 168 -2.81 1.68 -38.57
N LYS A 169 -2.29 2.43 -37.60
CA LYS A 169 -2.14 2.05 -36.21
C LYS A 169 -2.94 2.98 -35.32
N TYR A 170 -3.32 2.48 -34.17
CA TYR A 170 -3.98 3.34 -33.15
C TYR A 170 -2.89 4.12 -32.40
N ASP A 171 -3.15 5.42 -32.17
CA ASP A 171 -2.28 6.32 -31.40
C ASP A 171 -2.61 6.30 -29.91
#